data_f13f1d4cfef0d27528031301da01d33f
#
_entry.id   f13f1d4cfef0d27528031301da01d33f
#
_cell.length_a   1.000
_cell.length_b   1.000
_cell.length_c   1.000
_cell.angle_alpha   90.00
_cell.angle_beta   90.00
_cell.angle_gamma   90.00
#
_symmetry.space_group_name_H-M   'P 1'
#
loop_
_entity.id
_entity.type
_entity.pdbx_description
1 polymer ?
#
loop_
_entity_poly.entity_id
_entity_poly.type
_entity_poly.pdbx_seq_one_letter_code
_entity_poly.pdbx_strand_id
1 'polypeptide(L)'
;MSGLFDSLSSATSALNAQRMGLDVAGQNLANINTVGYTRRTLQLEETLTGIGGPGGGVSVVGVSAVRDQFVEARIQTERGGLAYDQAIAGTLSMVETGLGSPGTSLDAAVSSFFDGFSSLAQDPGSTANRDV
;
A
#
# COMPACT_ATOMS: atom_id res chain seq x y z
N MET A 1 30.53 -9.65 -48.43
CA MET A 1 31.06 -8.92 -47.22
C MET A 1 29.97 -8.51 -46.25
N SER A 2 28.67 -8.70 -46.56
CA SER A 2 27.55 -8.43 -45.66
C SER A 2 27.57 -9.30 -44.38
N GLY A 3 27.86 -10.58 -44.49
CA GLY A 3 27.77 -11.51 -43.35
C GLY A 3 28.71 -11.20 -42.18
N LEU A 4 29.87 -10.55 -42.39
CA LEU A 4 30.77 -10.19 -41.28
C LEU A 4 30.23 -9.00 -40.48
N PHE A 5 29.67 -8.01 -41.15
CA PHE A 5 29.03 -6.88 -40.48
C PHE A 5 27.73 -7.28 -39.77
N ASP A 6 26.97 -8.21 -40.36
CA ASP A 6 25.74 -8.73 -39.74
C ASP A 6 26.09 -9.53 -38.49
N SER A 7 27.13 -10.36 -38.51
CA SER A 7 27.60 -11.10 -37.34
C SER A 7 28.14 -10.17 -36.25
N LEU A 8 28.86 -9.11 -36.59
CA LEU A 8 29.34 -8.11 -35.65
C LEU A 8 28.16 -7.31 -35.00
N SER A 9 27.17 -6.94 -35.81
CA SER A 9 25.96 -6.26 -35.35
C SER A 9 25.18 -7.14 -34.40
N SER A 10 24.98 -8.44 -34.73
CA SER A 10 24.34 -9.42 -33.89
C SER A 10 25.08 -9.62 -32.55
N ALA A 11 26.42 -9.71 -32.60
CA ALA A 11 27.23 -9.83 -31.39
C ALA A 11 27.10 -8.59 -30.49
N THR A 12 27.09 -7.39 -31.10
CA THR A 12 26.92 -6.12 -30.34
C THR A 12 25.54 -6.04 -29.69
N SER A 13 24.48 -6.41 -30.41
CA SER A 13 23.13 -6.43 -29.86
C SER A 13 22.99 -7.43 -28.71
N ALA A 14 23.59 -8.62 -28.84
CA ALA A 14 23.64 -9.63 -27.79
C ALA A 14 24.37 -9.14 -26.53
N LEU A 15 25.53 -8.47 -26.70
CA LEU A 15 26.26 -7.90 -25.58
C LEU A 15 25.45 -6.80 -24.85
N ASN A 16 24.77 -5.93 -25.59
CA ASN A 16 23.92 -4.93 -25.01
C ASN A 16 22.73 -5.54 -24.24
N ALA A 17 22.11 -6.58 -24.80
CA ALA A 17 21.03 -7.31 -24.11
C ALA A 17 21.54 -7.98 -22.82
N GLN A 18 22.72 -8.60 -22.85
CA GLN A 18 23.33 -9.22 -21.65
C GLN A 18 23.67 -8.16 -20.59
N ARG A 19 24.20 -7.01 -20.98
CA ARG A 19 24.45 -5.91 -20.05
C ARG A 19 23.16 -5.46 -19.37
N MET A 20 22.09 -5.21 -20.12
CA MET A 20 20.79 -4.86 -19.53
C MET A 20 20.23 -5.97 -18.64
N GLY A 21 20.47 -7.25 -18.98
CA GLY A 21 20.12 -8.38 -18.14
C GLY A 21 20.84 -8.36 -16.79
N LEU A 22 22.13 -8.05 -16.79
CA LEU A 22 22.92 -7.88 -15.58
C LEU A 22 22.44 -6.70 -14.74
N ASP A 23 22.11 -5.57 -15.37
CA ASP A 23 21.58 -4.40 -14.68
C ASP A 23 20.23 -4.71 -13.99
N VAL A 24 19.33 -5.44 -14.67
CA VAL A 24 18.06 -5.90 -14.09
C VAL A 24 18.27 -6.89 -12.95
N ALA A 25 19.22 -7.81 -13.09
CA ALA A 25 19.58 -8.75 -12.03
C ALA A 25 20.15 -8.04 -10.80
N GLY A 26 21.01 -7.05 -11.01
CA GLY A 26 21.56 -6.20 -9.97
C GLY A 26 20.47 -5.42 -9.21
N GLN A 27 19.52 -4.83 -9.95
CA GLN A 27 18.36 -4.15 -9.35
C GLN A 27 17.48 -5.11 -8.53
N ASN A 28 17.22 -6.32 -9.04
CA ASN A 28 16.47 -7.33 -8.31
C ASN A 28 17.18 -7.74 -7.02
N LEU A 29 18.50 -7.92 -7.07
CA LEU A 29 19.31 -8.27 -5.91
C LEU A 29 19.36 -7.13 -4.87
N ALA A 30 19.56 -5.91 -5.31
CA ALA A 30 19.59 -4.74 -4.45
C ALA A 30 18.26 -4.52 -3.70
N ASN A 31 17.14 -4.90 -4.32
CA ASN A 31 15.81 -4.69 -3.77
C ASN A 31 15.15 -5.95 -3.20
N ILE A 32 15.90 -7.05 -3.01
CA ILE A 32 15.33 -8.33 -2.57
C ILE A 32 14.59 -8.22 -1.22
N ASN A 33 15.02 -7.31 -0.35
CA ASN A 33 14.42 -7.06 0.97
C ASN A 33 13.54 -5.80 1.00
N THR A 34 13.30 -5.15 -0.15
CA THR A 34 12.46 -3.95 -0.22
C THR A 34 11.00 -4.35 -0.25
N VAL A 35 10.22 -3.92 0.76
CA VAL A 35 8.79 -4.20 0.84
C VAL A 35 8.05 -3.58 -0.35
N GLY A 36 7.26 -4.40 -1.04
CA GLY A 36 6.50 -3.97 -2.22
C GLY A 36 7.29 -3.99 -3.53
N TYR A 37 8.56 -4.38 -3.51
CA TYR A 37 9.32 -4.56 -4.73
C TYR A 37 8.84 -5.82 -5.48
N THR A 38 8.71 -5.68 -6.79
CA THR A 38 8.34 -6.79 -7.66
C THR A 38 9.53 -7.12 -8.57
N ARG A 39 9.91 -8.40 -8.60
CA ARG A 39 11.01 -8.89 -9.45
C ARG A 39 10.75 -8.52 -10.91
N ARG A 40 11.79 -8.01 -11.55
CA ARG A 40 11.76 -7.61 -12.96
C ARG A 40 12.49 -8.64 -13.81
N THR A 41 12.00 -8.85 -15.03
CA THR A 41 12.63 -9.72 -16.05
C THR A 41 12.78 -8.95 -17.34
N LEU A 42 13.89 -9.16 -18.00
CA LEU A 42 14.15 -8.62 -19.32
C LEU A 42 13.38 -9.42 -20.36
N GLN A 43 12.69 -8.73 -21.27
CA GLN A 43 12.03 -9.34 -22.42
C GLN A 43 12.88 -9.12 -23.65
N LEU A 44 13.22 -10.24 -24.29
CA LEU A 44 14.05 -10.28 -25.47
C LEU A 44 13.23 -10.82 -26.65
N GLU A 45 13.46 -10.29 -27.81
CA GLU A 45 12.86 -10.72 -29.06
C GLU A 45 13.96 -10.96 -30.11
N GLU A 46 13.77 -11.94 -30.97
CA GLU A 46 14.66 -12.18 -32.09
C GLU A 46 14.50 -11.08 -33.14
N THR A 47 15.60 -10.53 -33.60
CA THR A 47 15.60 -9.59 -34.73
C THR A 47 15.82 -10.37 -36.02
N LEU A 48 14.82 -10.35 -36.91
CA LEU A 48 14.91 -11.01 -38.20
C LEU A 48 15.71 -10.14 -39.22
N THR A 49 16.69 -10.70 -39.86
CA THR A 49 17.39 -10.07 -40.99
C THR A 49 16.75 -10.53 -42.30
N GLY A 50 16.02 -9.63 -42.96
CA GLY A 50 15.52 -9.84 -44.32
C GLY A 50 14.55 -11.01 -44.49
N ILE A 51 14.15 -11.29 -45.73
CA ILE A 51 13.17 -12.35 -46.06
C ILE A 51 13.82 -13.73 -45.86
N GLY A 52 13.61 -14.33 -44.65
CA GLY A 52 13.89 -15.73 -44.38
C GLY A 52 15.33 -16.10 -44.01
N GLY A 53 16.19 -15.14 -43.66
CA GLY A 53 17.53 -15.42 -43.18
C GLY A 53 17.57 -15.71 -41.67
N PRO A 54 18.45 -16.63 -41.18
CA PRO A 54 18.62 -16.90 -39.76
C PRO A 54 19.22 -15.67 -39.05
N GLY A 55 18.52 -15.26 -37.99
CA GLY A 55 18.97 -14.47 -36.85
C GLY A 55 19.72 -13.17 -37.08
N GLY A 56 19.03 -12.02 -37.09
CA GLY A 56 19.65 -10.68 -37.02
C GLY A 56 20.15 -10.28 -35.63
N GLY A 57 20.15 -11.20 -34.69
CA GLY A 57 20.53 -10.93 -33.31
C GLY A 57 19.34 -10.87 -32.37
N VAL A 58 19.52 -10.25 -31.21
CA VAL A 58 18.51 -10.09 -30.16
C VAL A 58 18.23 -8.62 -29.89
N SER A 59 16.98 -8.29 -29.76
CA SER A 59 16.48 -6.96 -29.38
C SER A 59 15.86 -7.00 -27.99
N VAL A 60 16.09 -5.96 -27.21
CA VAL A 60 15.41 -5.77 -25.93
C VAL A 60 14.09 -5.06 -26.19
N VAL A 61 12.98 -5.76 -25.93
CA VAL A 61 11.62 -5.22 -26.06
C VAL A 61 11.25 -4.37 -24.86
N GLY A 62 11.68 -4.78 -23.67
CA GLY A 62 11.39 -4.08 -22.43
C GLY A 62 11.75 -4.85 -21.19
N VAL A 63 11.37 -4.28 -20.06
CA VAL A 63 11.48 -4.89 -18.74
C VAL A 63 10.08 -5.06 -18.18
N SER A 64 9.69 -6.28 -17.85
CA SER A 64 8.39 -6.58 -17.24
C SER A 64 8.54 -6.95 -15.76
N ALA A 65 7.54 -6.56 -14.96
CA ALA A 65 7.43 -7.00 -13.57
C ALA A 65 6.67 -8.34 -13.52
N VAL A 66 7.20 -9.31 -12.77
CA VAL A 66 6.52 -10.58 -12.53
C VAL A 66 5.51 -10.37 -11.41
N ARG A 67 4.27 -10.09 -11.76
CA ARG A 67 3.17 -9.90 -10.80
C ARG A 67 2.18 -11.04 -10.88
N ASP A 68 1.78 -11.53 -9.71
CA ASP A 68 0.63 -12.40 -9.59
C ASP A 68 -0.62 -11.52 -9.41
N GLN A 69 -1.48 -11.49 -10.43
CA GLN A 69 -2.68 -10.65 -10.45
C GLN A 69 -3.67 -11.03 -9.35
N PHE A 70 -3.73 -12.31 -8.96
CA PHE A 70 -4.62 -12.75 -7.88
C PHE A 70 -4.13 -12.28 -6.52
N VAL A 71 -2.82 -12.36 -6.28
CA VAL A 71 -2.20 -11.84 -5.05
C VAL A 71 -2.34 -10.33 -4.98
N GLU A 72 -2.13 -9.61 -6.07
CA GLU A 72 -2.29 -8.16 -6.14
C GLU A 72 -3.74 -7.73 -5.83
N ALA A 73 -4.73 -8.40 -6.44
CA ALA A 73 -6.15 -8.15 -6.18
C ALA A 73 -6.52 -8.40 -4.71
N ARG A 74 -5.98 -9.47 -4.11
CA ARG A 74 -6.20 -9.78 -2.70
C ARG A 74 -5.58 -8.73 -1.78
N ILE A 75 -4.36 -8.27 -2.07
CA ILE A 75 -3.72 -7.19 -1.33
C ILE A 75 -4.55 -5.91 -1.39
N GLN A 76 -5.13 -5.57 -2.54
CA GLN A 76 -6.01 -4.41 -2.68
C GLN A 76 -7.27 -4.55 -1.81
N THR A 77 -7.89 -5.72 -1.80
CA THR A 77 -9.08 -5.99 -0.98
C THR A 77 -8.75 -5.87 0.52
N GLU A 78 -7.65 -6.47 0.98
CA GLU A 78 -7.24 -6.43 2.39
C GLU A 78 -6.86 -5.00 2.82
N ARG A 79 -6.21 -4.23 1.96
CA ARG A 79 -5.92 -2.81 2.21
C ARG A 79 -7.19 -1.98 2.32
N GLY A 80 -8.20 -2.28 1.50
CA GLY A 80 -9.51 -1.64 1.60
C GLY A 80 -10.20 -1.93 2.93
N GLY A 81 -10.19 -3.19 3.39
CA GLY A 81 -10.69 -3.59 4.70
C GLY A 81 -9.98 -2.86 5.85
N LEU A 82 -8.64 -2.87 5.83
CA LEU A 82 -7.86 -2.16 6.85
C LEU A 82 -8.17 -0.66 6.90
N ALA A 83 -8.30 0.00 5.76
CA ALA A 83 -8.64 1.43 5.69
C ALA A 83 -10.04 1.70 6.25
N TYR A 84 -11.00 0.81 5.98
CA TYR A 84 -12.34 0.89 6.55
C TYR A 84 -12.34 0.76 8.08
N ASP A 85 -11.64 -0.24 8.62
CA ASP A 85 -11.52 -0.46 10.06
C ASP A 85 -10.83 0.73 10.76
N GLN A 86 -9.79 1.29 10.14
CA GLN A 86 -9.12 2.50 10.64
C GLN A 86 -10.04 3.72 10.66
N ALA A 87 -10.90 3.88 9.64
CA ALA A 87 -11.88 4.97 9.60
C ALA A 87 -12.93 4.82 10.70
N ILE A 88 -13.44 3.61 10.94
CA ILE A 88 -14.35 3.31 12.06
C ILE A 88 -13.68 3.61 13.40
N ALA A 89 -12.47 3.10 13.62
CA ALA A 89 -11.73 3.33 14.86
C ALA A 89 -11.50 4.83 15.11
N GLY A 90 -11.15 5.59 14.06
CA GLY A 90 -10.99 7.03 14.15
C GLY A 90 -12.30 7.75 14.51
N THR A 91 -13.41 7.35 13.91
CA THR A 91 -14.73 7.92 14.21
C THR A 91 -15.16 7.61 15.63
N LEU A 92 -14.98 6.37 16.10
CA LEU A 92 -15.29 5.98 17.48
C LEU A 92 -14.44 6.75 18.50
N SER A 93 -13.15 6.95 18.21
CA SER A 93 -12.27 7.77 19.05
C SER A 93 -12.71 9.24 19.13
N MET A 94 -13.22 9.81 18.04
CA MET A 94 -13.83 11.16 18.07
C MET A 94 -15.08 11.20 18.93
N VAL A 95 -15.95 10.19 18.83
CA VAL A 95 -17.15 10.06 19.68
C VAL A 95 -16.75 9.92 21.14
N GLU A 96 -15.78 9.07 21.45
CA GLU A 96 -15.27 8.88 22.81
C GLU A 96 -14.72 10.20 23.38
N THR A 97 -13.94 10.93 22.61
CA THR A 97 -13.43 12.24 23.00
C THR A 97 -14.57 13.27 23.20
N GLY A 98 -15.61 13.23 22.37
CA GLY A 98 -16.77 14.11 22.47
C GLY A 98 -17.68 13.78 23.67
N LEU A 99 -17.74 12.53 24.10
CA LEU A 99 -18.46 12.12 25.31
C LEU A 99 -17.73 12.51 26.60
N GLY A 100 -16.45 12.86 26.52
CA GLY A 100 -15.63 13.30 27.64
C GLY A 100 -14.99 12.15 28.44
N SER A 101 -14.06 12.52 29.32
CA SER A 101 -13.38 11.56 30.19
C SER A 101 -14.27 11.11 31.34
N PRO A 102 -14.08 9.87 31.88
CA PRO A 102 -14.82 9.41 33.06
C PRO A 102 -14.73 10.40 34.22
N GLY A 103 -15.87 10.78 34.76
CA GLY A 103 -15.97 11.77 35.85
C GLY A 103 -16.19 13.23 35.45
N THR A 104 -15.98 13.57 34.16
CA THR A 104 -16.29 14.90 33.59
C THR A 104 -17.17 14.82 32.34
N SER A 105 -17.62 13.62 32.04
CA SER A 105 -18.41 13.27 30.86
C SER A 105 -19.91 13.45 31.09
N LEU A 106 -20.71 13.22 30.05
CA LEU A 106 -22.16 13.34 30.08
C LEU A 106 -22.80 12.47 31.19
N ASP A 107 -22.25 11.29 31.47
CA ASP A 107 -22.70 10.40 32.52
C ASP A 107 -22.53 11.03 33.92
N ALA A 108 -21.40 11.71 34.17
CA ALA A 108 -21.17 12.43 35.41
C ALA A 108 -22.15 13.59 35.60
N ALA A 109 -22.42 14.35 34.51
CA ALA A 109 -23.40 15.43 34.55
C ALA A 109 -24.82 14.92 34.84
N VAL A 110 -25.23 13.80 34.23
CA VAL A 110 -26.53 13.16 34.47
C VAL A 110 -26.61 12.61 35.90
N SER A 111 -25.53 11.98 36.38
CA SER A 111 -25.49 11.51 37.76
C SER A 111 -25.61 12.66 38.77
N SER A 112 -24.85 13.73 38.60
CA SER A 112 -24.92 14.93 39.43
C SER A 112 -26.32 15.55 39.44
N PHE A 113 -27.01 15.55 38.29
CA PHE A 113 -28.39 16.04 38.22
C PHE A 113 -29.35 15.20 39.07
N PHE A 114 -29.28 13.88 39.01
CA PHE A 114 -30.13 13.00 39.82
C PHE A 114 -29.75 13.02 41.31
N ASP A 115 -28.47 13.19 41.64
CA ASP A 115 -28.01 13.38 43.02
C ASP A 115 -28.54 14.67 43.62
N GLY A 116 -28.59 15.76 42.81
CA GLY A 116 -29.22 17.00 43.20
C GLY A 116 -30.72 16.85 43.56
N PHE A 117 -31.47 16.09 42.73
CA PHE A 117 -32.85 15.76 43.04
C PHE A 117 -33.03 14.91 44.29
N SER A 118 -32.15 13.93 44.47
CA SER A 118 -32.13 13.06 45.65
C SER A 118 -31.87 13.89 46.95
N SER A 119 -30.92 14.81 46.88
CA SER A 119 -30.60 15.73 47.98
C SER A 119 -31.78 16.68 48.33
N LEU A 120 -32.45 17.20 47.30
CA LEU A 120 -33.64 18.05 47.46
C LEU A 120 -34.80 17.24 48.08
N ALA A 121 -34.97 15.96 47.73
CA ALA A 121 -36.02 15.10 48.30
C ALA A 121 -35.76 14.82 49.78
N GLN A 122 -34.50 14.75 50.22
CA GLN A 122 -34.14 14.53 51.63
C GLN A 122 -34.28 15.77 52.49
N ASP A 123 -34.02 16.98 51.97
CA ASP A 123 -34.21 18.25 52.65
C ASP A 123 -34.82 19.32 51.71
N PRO A 124 -36.16 19.34 51.58
CA PRO A 124 -36.87 20.27 50.72
C PRO A 124 -36.79 21.76 51.16
N GLY A 125 -36.40 21.99 52.42
CA GLY A 125 -36.28 23.31 53.02
C GLY A 125 -34.94 23.99 52.77
N SER A 126 -33.95 23.28 52.31
CA SER A 126 -32.60 23.80 52.04
C SER A 126 -32.56 24.67 50.78
N THR A 127 -32.18 25.95 50.94
CA THR A 127 -31.99 26.84 49.83
C THR A 127 -30.75 26.45 48.99
N ALA A 128 -29.73 25.86 49.62
CA ALA A 128 -28.53 25.38 48.94
C ALA A 128 -28.84 24.23 47.95
N ASN A 129 -29.81 23.36 48.29
CA ASN A 129 -30.22 22.24 47.42
C ASN A 129 -31.13 22.65 46.25
N ARG A 130 -31.59 23.93 46.22
CA ARG A 130 -32.43 24.48 45.15
C ARG A 130 -31.64 25.23 44.07
N ASP A 131 -30.41 25.63 44.38
CA ASP A 131 -29.54 26.44 43.51
C ASP A 131 -28.49 25.57 42.79
N VAL A 132 -28.63 24.22 42.79
CA VAL A 132 -27.73 23.29 42.09
C VAL A 132 -28.22 22.88 40.72
#